data_0c114960c44858dc5e1489705fac36cc
#
_entry.id   0c114960c44858dc5e1489705fac36cc
#
_cell.length_a   1.000
_cell.length_b   1.000
_cell.length_c   1.000
_cell.angle_alpha   90.00
_cell.angle_beta   90.00
_cell.angle_gamma   90.00
#
_symmetry.space_group_name_H-M   'P 1'
#
loop_
_entity.id
_entity.type
_entity.pdbx_description
1 polymer ?
#
loop_
_entity_poly.entity_id
_entity_poly.type
_entity_poly.pdbx_seq_one_letter_code
_entity_poly.pdbx_strand_id
1 'polypeptide(L)'
;MSTSSVDRPLQPGERAPNVIFDAISREGKIALDDFRGRSPLLIGLFRGLHCPFCRRHVSAMAQLNQALKEKGIECLAVVKTPVERARLYFRYHPLPGLLSASDPEGASHRAFGLPILEFTENETEWPHKLGMDAVMAMRIDLPGELPVPMNPPAAGDFLEKKDRYEITAADRQIMIAGHMPLIGEFLLDREGTVRWSFTEAEEEGQNICRAPSAEELMSAASQVAHQ
;
A
#
# COMPACT_ATOMS: atom_id res chain seq x y z
N MET A 1 -15.38 -5.62 -20.78
CA MET A 1 -15.09 -4.19 -20.62
C MET A 1 -13.59 -4.07 -20.50
N SER A 2 -12.94 -3.41 -21.46
CA SER A 2 -11.47 -3.31 -21.51
C SER A 2 -11.02 -2.37 -20.40
N THR A 3 -10.32 -2.89 -19.39
CA THR A 3 -9.56 -2.06 -18.46
C THR A 3 -8.35 -1.56 -19.22
N SER A 4 -8.42 -0.30 -19.70
CA SER A 4 -7.19 0.36 -20.16
C SER A 4 -6.19 0.36 -19.02
N SER A 5 -5.05 -0.29 -19.23
CA SER A 5 -3.92 -0.19 -18.31
C SER A 5 -3.47 1.28 -18.30
N VAL A 6 -3.46 1.88 -17.14
CA VAL A 6 -2.88 3.22 -16.95
C VAL A 6 -1.38 3.00 -16.83
N ASP A 7 -0.59 3.66 -17.67
CA ASP A 7 0.88 3.47 -17.72
C ASP A 7 1.64 4.26 -16.63
N ARG A 8 0.94 4.93 -15.74
CA ARG A 8 1.47 5.71 -14.61
C ARG A 8 0.46 5.72 -13.46
N PRO A 9 0.88 6.02 -12.23
CA PRO A 9 -0.04 6.19 -11.10
C PRO A 9 -1.11 7.25 -11.37
N LEU A 10 -2.34 6.98 -10.92
CA LEU A 10 -3.43 7.95 -11.00
C LEU A 10 -3.05 9.23 -10.27
N GLN A 11 -3.37 10.37 -10.90
CA GLN A 11 -3.07 11.70 -10.40
C GLN A 11 -4.34 12.41 -9.90
N PRO A 12 -4.20 13.43 -9.04
CA PRO A 12 -5.33 14.28 -8.66
C PRO A 12 -6.11 14.80 -9.88
N GLY A 13 -7.43 14.69 -9.82
CA GLY A 13 -8.37 15.02 -10.89
C GLY A 13 -8.81 13.82 -11.74
N GLU A 14 -8.12 12.68 -11.67
CA GLU A 14 -8.49 11.47 -12.41
C GLU A 14 -9.51 10.63 -11.62
N ARG A 15 -10.36 9.92 -12.34
CA ARG A 15 -11.37 9.06 -11.73
C ARG A 15 -10.79 7.68 -11.42
N ALA A 16 -10.92 7.24 -10.18
CA ALA A 16 -10.53 5.90 -9.79
C ALA A 16 -11.38 4.83 -10.51
N PRO A 17 -10.78 3.72 -10.96
CA PRO A 17 -11.53 2.60 -11.52
C PRO A 17 -12.38 1.91 -10.46
N ASN A 18 -13.44 1.20 -10.88
CA ASN A 18 -14.13 0.30 -9.96
C ASN A 18 -13.38 -1.03 -9.90
N VAL A 19 -12.89 -1.38 -8.71
CA VAL A 19 -12.27 -2.67 -8.41
C VAL A 19 -13.05 -3.33 -7.30
N ILE A 20 -13.23 -4.65 -7.41
CA ILE A 20 -13.97 -5.47 -6.43
C ILE A 20 -12.98 -6.42 -5.77
N PHE A 21 -12.98 -6.42 -4.44
CA PHE A 21 -12.05 -7.18 -3.61
C PHE A 21 -12.78 -8.22 -2.76
N ASP A 22 -12.09 -9.28 -2.36
CA ASP A 22 -12.54 -10.14 -1.28
C ASP A 22 -12.28 -9.45 0.07
N ALA A 23 -13.33 -9.26 0.86
CA ALA A 23 -13.22 -8.59 2.14
C ALA A 23 -12.46 -9.46 3.17
N ILE A 24 -11.50 -8.86 3.87
CA ILE A 24 -10.78 -9.49 4.99
C ILE A 24 -11.51 -9.19 6.30
N SER A 25 -11.85 -7.93 6.53
CA SER A 25 -12.45 -7.42 7.78
C SER A 25 -13.90 -7.88 8.02
N ARG A 26 -14.53 -8.42 7.01
CA ARG A 26 -15.91 -8.96 7.05
C ARG A 26 -16.08 -10.06 6.02
N GLU A 27 -17.24 -10.67 5.95
CA GLU A 27 -17.60 -11.59 4.87
C GLU A 27 -18.02 -10.85 3.60
N GLY A 28 -17.90 -11.52 2.44
CA GLY A 28 -18.31 -11.01 1.14
C GLY A 28 -17.23 -10.17 0.45
N LYS A 29 -17.69 -9.20 -0.33
CA LYS A 29 -16.83 -8.35 -1.15
C LYS A 29 -16.95 -6.88 -0.77
N ILE A 30 -15.95 -6.10 -1.19
CA ILE A 30 -15.91 -4.64 -1.11
C ILE A 30 -15.65 -4.13 -2.52
N ALA A 31 -16.50 -3.28 -3.04
CA ALA A 31 -16.29 -2.58 -4.31
C ALA A 31 -15.96 -1.11 -4.05
N LEU A 32 -15.13 -0.50 -4.88
CA LEU A 32 -14.86 0.94 -4.74
C LEU A 32 -16.13 1.77 -5.03
N ASP A 33 -17.03 1.25 -5.85
CA ASP A 33 -18.34 1.89 -6.09
C ASP A 33 -19.25 1.88 -4.84
N ASP A 34 -18.98 1.06 -3.83
CA ASP A 34 -19.74 1.07 -2.56
C ASP A 34 -19.60 2.39 -1.80
N PHE A 35 -18.53 3.14 -2.05
CA PHE A 35 -18.23 4.43 -1.40
C PHE A 35 -18.72 5.61 -2.20
N ARG A 36 -18.92 5.47 -3.53
CA ARG A 36 -19.36 6.56 -4.41
C ARG A 36 -20.74 7.10 -4.01
N GLY A 37 -20.85 8.42 -3.98
CA GLY A 37 -22.05 9.12 -3.53
C GLY A 37 -22.32 9.03 -2.03
N ARG A 38 -21.44 8.40 -1.26
CA ARG A 38 -21.62 8.16 0.19
C ARG A 38 -20.53 8.82 1.05
N SER A 39 -19.29 8.45 0.80
CA SER A 39 -18.16 8.95 1.59
C SER A 39 -16.89 9.06 0.75
N PRO A 40 -16.03 10.03 1.03
CA PRO A 40 -14.64 9.98 0.59
C PRO A 40 -13.95 8.72 1.11
N LEU A 41 -12.92 8.27 0.40
CA LEU A 41 -12.19 7.04 0.71
C LEU A 41 -10.68 7.27 0.63
N LEU A 42 -9.96 6.97 1.71
CA LEU A 42 -8.53 6.73 1.65
C LEU A 42 -8.29 5.25 1.37
N ILE A 43 -7.74 4.93 0.22
CA ILE A 43 -7.36 3.56 -0.15
C ILE A 43 -5.84 3.43 -0.17
N GLY A 44 -5.31 2.41 0.54
CA GLY A 44 -3.90 1.99 0.47
C GLY A 44 -3.77 0.67 -0.27
N LEU A 45 -2.91 0.64 -1.28
CA LEU A 45 -2.59 -0.54 -2.10
C LEU A 45 -1.21 -1.05 -1.70
N PHE A 46 -1.16 -2.16 -0.97
CA PHE A 46 0.06 -2.69 -0.38
C PHE A 46 0.50 -4.00 -1.02
N ARG A 47 1.82 -4.23 -1.09
CA ARG A 47 2.39 -5.45 -1.67
C ARG A 47 1.79 -6.72 -1.06
N GLY A 48 1.91 -6.90 0.21
CA GLY A 48 1.39 -8.08 0.89
C GLY A 48 2.01 -8.22 2.27
N LEU A 49 1.47 -9.14 3.06
CA LEU A 49 1.88 -9.32 4.45
C LEU A 49 3.29 -9.92 4.60
N HIS A 50 3.87 -10.49 3.54
CA HIS A 50 5.28 -10.87 3.50
C HIS A 50 6.23 -9.66 3.57
N CYS A 51 5.77 -8.47 3.19
CA CYS A 51 6.56 -7.25 3.26
C CYS A 51 6.48 -6.61 4.66
N PRO A 52 7.57 -6.54 5.43
CA PRO A 52 7.54 -6.00 6.79
C PRO A 52 7.21 -4.51 6.83
N PHE A 53 7.57 -3.75 5.81
CA PHE A 53 7.21 -2.34 5.68
C PHE A 53 5.70 -2.18 5.43
N CYS A 54 5.10 -3.01 4.56
CA CYS A 54 3.67 -2.97 4.30
C CYS A 54 2.84 -3.29 5.56
N ARG A 55 3.30 -4.22 6.41
CA ARG A 55 2.62 -4.47 7.70
C ARG A 55 2.58 -3.20 8.57
N ARG A 56 3.65 -2.40 8.57
CA ARG A 56 3.73 -1.13 9.30
C ARG A 56 2.85 -0.05 8.69
N HIS A 57 2.82 0.04 7.36
CA HIS A 57 1.94 0.99 6.66
C HIS A 57 0.46 0.70 6.95
N VAL A 58 0.04 -0.57 6.88
CA VAL A 58 -1.33 -0.97 7.25
C VAL A 58 -1.64 -0.64 8.71
N SER A 59 -0.69 -0.88 9.63
CA SER A 59 -0.84 -0.53 11.04
C SER A 59 -0.94 0.98 11.26
N ALA A 60 -0.12 1.77 10.57
CA ALA A 60 -0.17 3.23 10.64
C ALA A 60 -1.52 3.77 10.12
N MET A 61 -2.02 3.25 8.99
CA MET A 61 -3.35 3.59 8.49
C MET A 61 -4.45 3.24 9.50
N ALA A 62 -4.34 2.08 10.19
CA ALA A 62 -5.30 1.70 11.23
C ALA A 62 -5.30 2.67 12.42
N GLN A 63 -4.14 3.21 12.81
CA GLN A 63 -4.03 4.20 13.89
C GLN A 63 -4.69 5.53 13.52
N LEU A 64 -4.65 5.92 12.24
CA LEU A 64 -5.27 7.15 11.75
C LEU A 64 -6.76 6.99 11.42
N ASN A 65 -7.25 5.76 11.28
CA ASN A 65 -8.60 5.45 10.82
C ASN A 65 -9.70 6.18 11.62
N GLN A 66 -9.57 6.25 12.96
CA GLN A 66 -10.57 6.93 13.78
C GLN A 66 -10.62 8.44 13.49
N ALA A 67 -9.47 9.10 13.42
CA ALA A 67 -9.38 10.53 13.12
C ALA A 67 -9.88 10.86 11.70
N LEU A 68 -9.67 9.98 10.73
CA LEU A 68 -10.20 10.12 9.37
C LEU A 68 -11.72 9.92 9.34
N LYS A 69 -12.25 8.94 10.08
CA LYS A 69 -13.70 8.74 10.22
C LYS A 69 -14.42 9.94 10.86
N GLU A 70 -13.79 10.60 11.81
CA GLU A 70 -14.33 11.84 12.39
C GLU A 70 -14.44 12.99 11.37
N LYS A 71 -13.64 12.93 10.29
CA LYS A 71 -13.75 13.81 9.12
C LYS A 71 -14.70 13.26 8.03
N GLY A 72 -15.38 12.14 8.27
CA GLY A 72 -16.28 11.50 7.32
C GLY A 72 -15.58 10.70 6.21
N ILE A 73 -14.30 10.38 6.37
CA ILE A 73 -13.50 9.65 5.40
C ILE A 73 -13.39 8.19 5.84
N GLU A 74 -13.78 7.26 4.97
CA GLU A 74 -13.55 5.83 5.16
C GLU A 74 -12.12 5.46 4.76
N CYS A 75 -11.58 4.38 5.38
CA CYS A 75 -10.26 3.87 5.05
C CYS A 75 -10.34 2.41 4.63
N LEU A 76 -9.63 2.07 3.55
CA LEU A 76 -9.53 0.71 3.01
C LEU A 76 -8.07 0.33 2.75
N ALA A 77 -7.57 -0.67 3.47
CA ALA A 77 -6.27 -1.27 3.19
C ALA A 77 -6.42 -2.51 2.31
N VAL A 78 -5.78 -2.52 1.15
CA VAL A 78 -5.77 -3.65 0.21
C VAL A 78 -4.40 -4.29 0.19
N VAL A 79 -4.32 -5.61 0.43
CA VAL A 79 -3.07 -6.36 0.46
C VAL A 79 -3.06 -7.47 -0.60
N LYS A 80 -1.92 -7.66 -1.27
CA LYS A 80 -1.70 -8.76 -2.22
C LYS A 80 -1.42 -10.08 -1.50
N THR A 81 -2.29 -10.42 -0.56
CA THR A 81 -2.19 -11.66 0.22
C THR A 81 -3.52 -12.40 0.08
N PRO A 82 -3.51 -13.73 -0.17
CA PRO A 82 -4.74 -14.50 -0.22
C PRO A 82 -5.63 -14.28 1.00
N VAL A 83 -6.94 -14.19 0.79
CA VAL A 83 -7.90 -13.72 1.80
C VAL A 83 -7.84 -14.54 3.11
N GLU A 84 -7.73 -15.87 3.02
CA GLU A 84 -7.68 -16.73 4.20
C GLU A 84 -6.39 -16.53 5.01
N ARG A 85 -5.27 -16.32 4.32
CA ARG A 85 -3.98 -16.00 4.95
C ARG A 85 -4.03 -14.64 5.65
N ALA A 86 -4.62 -13.64 4.99
CA ALA A 86 -4.77 -12.31 5.55
C ALA A 86 -5.73 -12.30 6.75
N ARG A 87 -6.86 -13.03 6.69
CA ARG A 87 -7.78 -13.21 7.82
C ARG A 87 -7.08 -13.86 9.01
N LEU A 88 -6.28 -14.90 8.76
CA LEU A 88 -5.51 -15.55 9.82
C LEU A 88 -4.52 -14.58 10.48
N TYR A 89 -3.77 -13.82 9.68
CA TYR A 89 -2.83 -12.83 10.20
C TYR A 89 -3.53 -11.76 11.04
N PHE A 90 -4.58 -11.12 10.52
CA PHE A 90 -5.26 -10.03 11.23
C PHE A 90 -6.11 -10.49 12.42
N ARG A 91 -6.36 -11.79 12.59
CA ARG A 91 -6.91 -12.33 13.83
C ARG A 91 -5.94 -12.12 15.00
N TYR A 92 -4.65 -12.22 14.78
CA TYR A 92 -3.60 -12.01 15.78
C TYR A 92 -3.01 -10.60 15.79
N HIS A 93 -3.23 -9.85 14.73
CA HIS A 93 -2.80 -8.46 14.55
C HIS A 93 -4.00 -7.59 14.14
N PRO A 94 -4.96 -7.36 15.06
CA PRO A 94 -6.22 -6.70 14.72
C PRO A 94 -6.01 -5.27 14.25
N LEU A 95 -6.84 -4.86 13.28
CA LEU A 95 -6.89 -3.51 12.73
C LEU A 95 -8.21 -2.85 13.16
N PRO A 96 -8.29 -2.19 14.33
CA PRO A 96 -9.54 -1.70 14.88
C PRO A 96 -10.28 -0.76 13.91
N GLY A 97 -11.46 -1.23 13.46
CA GLY A 97 -12.36 -0.43 12.62
C GLY A 97 -11.89 -0.14 11.19
N LEU A 98 -10.66 -0.53 10.80
CA LEU A 98 -10.16 -0.38 9.44
C LEU A 98 -10.78 -1.44 8.52
N LEU A 99 -11.34 -1.01 7.39
CA LEU A 99 -11.72 -1.93 6.34
C LEU A 99 -10.45 -2.49 5.68
N SER A 100 -10.44 -3.80 5.44
CA SER A 100 -9.32 -4.47 4.79
C SER A 100 -9.82 -5.47 3.75
N ALA A 101 -9.05 -5.59 2.66
CA ALA A 101 -9.40 -6.41 1.51
C ALA A 101 -8.17 -7.11 0.90
N SER A 102 -8.43 -8.20 0.21
CA SER A 102 -7.45 -9.05 -0.46
C SER A 102 -7.51 -8.85 -1.96
N ASP A 103 -6.35 -8.67 -2.58
CA ASP A 103 -6.16 -8.60 -4.03
C ASP A 103 -4.88 -9.37 -4.42
N PRO A 104 -4.83 -10.70 -4.30
CA PRO A 104 -3.61 -11.48 -4.51
C PRO A 104 -3.06 -11.34 -5.93
N GLU A 105 -3.93 -11.12 -6.91
CA GLU A 105 -3.56 -10.92 -8.32
C GLU A 105 -3.06 -9.50 -8.63
N GLY A 106 -3.21 -8.55 -7.72
CA GLY A 106 -2.78 -7.16 -7.90
C GLY A 106 -3.57 -6.42 -9.00
N ALA A 107 -4.84 -6.74 -9.16
CA ALA A 107 -5.70 -6.07 -10.13
C ALA A 107 -5.83 -4.58 -9.83
N SER A 108 -5.90 -4.20 -8.55
CA SER A 108 -5.93 -2.80 -8.11
C SER A 108 -4.65 -2.06 -8.43
N HIS A 109 -3.48 -2.67 -8.20
CA HIS A 109 -2.19 -2.04 -8.54
C HIS A 109 -2.13 -1.68 -10.03
N ARG A 110 -2.51 -2.62 -10.91
CA ARG A 110 -2.58 -2.35 -12.35
C ARG A 110 -3.62 -1.28 -12.71
N ALA A 111 -4.80 -1.36 -12.10
CA ALA A 111 -5.90 -0.44 -12.39
C ALA A 111 -5.60 1.01 -11.93
N PHE A 112 -4.80 1.17 -10.86
CA PHE A 112 -4.33 2.45 -10.37
C PHE A 112 -3.00 2.90 -10.99
N GLY A 113 -2.45 2.10 -11.93
CA GLY A 113 -1.22 2.41 -12.66
C GLY A 113 0.05 2.37 -11.82
N LEU A 114 0.05 1.62 -10.71
CA LEU A 114 1.24 1.48 -9.89
C LEU A 114 2.32 0.68 -10.62
N PRO A 115 3.54 1.22 -10.78
CA PRO A 115 4.63 0.54 -11.47
C PRO A 115 5.02 -0.77 -10.77
N ILE A 116 5.57 -1.67 -11.58
CA ILE A 116 6.23 -2.88 -11.11
C ILE A 116 7.73 -2.66 -11.26
N LEU A 117 8.44 -2.73 -10.15
CA LEU A 117 9.87 -2.54 -10.08
C LEU A 117 10.60 -3.88 -10.24
N GLU A 118 11.56 -3.93 -11.15
CA GLU A 118 12.51 -5.03 -11.32
C GLU A 118 13.84 -4.67 -10.67
N PHE A 119 14.40 -5.57 -9.88
CA PHE A 119 15.74 -5.42 -9.33
C PHE A 119 16.76 -5.96 -10.32
N THR A 120 17.77 -5.14 -10.64
CA THR A 120 18.89 -5.48 -11.50
C THR A 120 20.20 -5.50 -10.71
N GLU A 121 21.30 -5.90 -11.33
CA GLU A 121 22.62 -5.78 -10.67
C GLU A 121 23.04 -4.31 -10.53
N ASN A 122 23.08 -3.55 -11.63
CA ASN A 122 23.68 -2.20 -11.66
C ASN A 122 22.83 -1.16 -12.39
N GLU A 123 21.82 -1.61 -13.19
CA GLU A 123 21.05 -0.72 -14.03
C GLU A 123 19.87 -0.12 -13.25
N THR A 124 19.76 1.20 -13.27
CA THR A 124 18.58 1.90 -12.73
C THR A 124 17.89 2.64 -13.87
N GLU A 125 16.61 2.32 -14.10
CA GLU A 125 15.70 2.98 -15.04
C GLU A 125 14.37 3.17 -14.32
N TRP A 126 14.31 4.24 -13.55
CA TRP A 126 13.15 4.53 -12.73
C TRP A 126 11.92 4.85 -13.60
N PRO A 127 10.69 4.39 -13.28
CA PRO A 127 10.31 3.62 -12.08
C PRO A 127 10.28 2.09 -12.28
N HIS A 128 10.90 1.55 -13.31
CA HIS A 128 10.77 0.15 -13.70
C HIS A 128 11.95 -0.73 -13.26
N LYS A 129 13.15 -0.15 -13.17
CA LYS A 129 14.35 -0.87 -12.77
C LYS A 129 15.09 -0.15 -11.66
N LEU A 130 15.65 -0.90 -10.72
CA LEU A 130 16.48 -0.39 -9.64
C LEU A 130 17.68 -1.31 -9.41
N GLY A 131 18.88 -0.76 -9.58
CA GLY A 131 20.13 -1.46 -9.35
C GLY A 131 20.36 -1.80 -7.89
N MET A 132 20.86 -2.99 -7.60
CA MET A 132 21.14 -3.44 -6.23
C MET A 132 22.22 -2.60 -5.54
N ASP A 133 23.16 -2.01 -6.27
CA ASP A 133 24.13 -1.05 -5.74
C ASP A 133 23.43 0.19 -5.16
N ALA A 134 22.45 0.75 -5.89
CA ALA A 134 21.63 1.86 -5.41
C ALA A 134 20.79 1.47 -4.17
N VAL A 135 20.17 0.27 -4.18
CA VAL A 135 19.42 -0.25 -3.03
C VAL A 135 20.32 -0.38 -1.80
N MET A 136 21.54 -0.90 -1.95
CA MET A 136 22.47 -1.08 -0.84
C MET A 136 23.03 0.25 -0.30
N ALA A 137 23.02 1.30 -1.13
CA ALA A 137 23.41 2.65 -0.70
C ALA A 137 22.31 3.38 0.10
N MET A 138 21.04 3.01 -0.07
CA MET A 138 19.91 3.61 0.65
C MET A 138 20.00 3.40 2.15
N ARG A 139 19.37 4.28 2.90
CA ARG A 139 19.21 4.15 4.36
C ARG A 139 17.77 4.41 4.75
N ILE A 140 17.15 3.37 5.28
CA ILE A 140 15.82 3.44 5.88
C ILE A 140 16.00 3.74 7.35
N ASP A 141 15.39 4.80 7.81
CA ASP A 141 15.30 5.17 9.21
C ASP A 141 13.86 5.00 9.69
N LEU A 142 13.67 4.12 10.68
CA LEU A 142 12.39 3.89 11.33
C LEU A 142 12.58 3.96 12.84
N PRO A 143 12.49 5.15 13.44
CA PRO A 143 12.69 5.36 14.86
C PRO A 143 11.77 4.46 15.72
N GLY A 144 12.36 3.77 16.71
CA GLY A 144 11.62 2.81 17.56
C GLY A 144 11.40 1.43 16.92
N GLU A 145 11.62 1.29 15.63
CA GLU A 145 11.52 0.03 14.90
C GLU A 145 12.88 -0.56 14.57
N LEU A 146 13.79 0.25 14.05
CA LEU A 146 15.17 -0.12 13.74
C LEU A 146 16.13 0.46 14.78
N PRO A 147 17.22 -0.23 15.13
CA PRO A 147 18.21 0.26 16.09
C PRO A 147 19.07 1.40 15.51
N VAL A 148 19.29 1.40 14.21
CA VAL A 148 20.04 2.40 13.43
C VAL A 148 19.50 2.42 12.01
N PRO A 149 19.75 3.47 11.19
CA PRO A 149 19.42 3.46 9.77
C PRO A 149 20.11 2.32 9.03
N MET A 150 19.35 1.54 8.25
CA MET A 150 19.81 0.33 7.54
C MET A 150 19.46 0.42 6.05
N ASN A 151 20.19 -0.33 5.20
CA ASN A 151 19.74 -0.53 3.82
C ASN A 151 18.45 -1.38 3.78
N PRO A 152 17.65 -1.28 2.70
CA PRO A 152 16.35 -1.95 2.61
C PRO A 152 16.39 -3.46 2.90
N PRO A 153 17.32 -4.28 2.36
CA PRO A 153 17.40 -5.69 2.69
C PRO A 153 17.69 -5.94 4.18
N ALA A 154 18.68 -5.26 4.75
CA ALA A 154 19.01 -5.43 6.16
C ALA A 154 17.89 -4.98 7.10
N ALA A 155 17.21 -3.87 6.77
CA ALA A 155 16.04 -3.42 7.51
C ALA A 155 14.90 -4.45 7.42
N GLY A 156 14.64 -4.99 6.23
CA GLY A 156 13.64 -6.04 6.01
C GLY A 156 13.90 -7.27 6.87
N ASP A 157 15.12 -7.81 6.82
CA ASP A 157 15.53 -8.97 7.60
C ASP A 157 15.42 -8.73 9.12
N PHE A 158 15.79 -7.54 9.58
CA PHE A 158 15.66 -7.16 10.98
C PHE A 158 14.20 -7.16 11.43
N LEU A 159 13.34 -6.51 10.63
CA LEU A 159 11.92 -6.37 10.93
C LEU A 159 11.17 -7.71 10.86
N GLU A 160 11.53 -8.59 9.92
CA GLU A 160 10.97 -9.95 9.87
C GLU A 160 11.26 -10.76 11.14
N LYS A 161 12.51 -10.72 11.60
CA LYS A 161 12.92 -11.38 12.84
C LYS A 161 12.20 -10.79 14.05
N LYS A 162 12.05 -9.47 14.10
CA LYS A 162 11.32 -8.76 15.15
C LYS A 162 9.84 -9.16 15.19
N ASP A 163 9.21 -9.21 14.02
CA ASP A 163 7.79 -9.54 13.87
C ASP A 163 7.50 -11.04 14.05
N ARG A 164 8.52 -11.89 13.99
CA ARG A 164 8.37 -13.36 13.97
C ARG A 164 7.41 -13.83 12.88
N TYR A 165 7.42 -13.13 11.75
CA TYR A 165 6.55 -13.47 10.63
C TYR A 165 7.07 -14.72 9.93
N GLU A 166 6.21 -15.72 9.77
CA GLU A 166 6.55 -16.95 9.07
C GLU A 166 6.30 -16.79 7.56
N ILE A 167 7.38 -16.74 6.77
CA ILE A 167 7.32 -16.71 5.30
C ILE A 167 6.82 -18.06 4.78
N THR A 168 5.65 -18.08 4.19
CA THR A 168 5.04 -19.28 3.60
C THR A 168 5.61 -19.59 2.22
N ALA A 169 5.29 -20.78 1.67
CA ALA A 169 5.62 -21.11 0.29
C ALA A 169 4.98 -20.14 -0.72
N ALA A 170 3.74 -19.70 -0.47
CA ALA A 170 3.05 -18.72 -1.30
C ALA A 170 3.72 -17.34 -1.24
N ASP A 171 4.14 -16.89 -0.06
CA ASP A 171 4.90 -15.65 0.09
C ASP A 171 6.22 -15.72 -0.71
N ARG A 172 6.93 -16.85 -0.63
CA ARG A 172 8.17 -17.07 -1.40
C ARG A 172 7.94 -17.02 -2.90
N GLN A 173 6.86 -17.60 -3.41
CA GLN A 173 6.54 -17.54 -4.84
C GLN A 173 6.33 -16.10 -5.31
N ILE A 174 5.63 -15.27 -4.53
CA ILE A 174 5.44 -13.84 -4.83
C ILE A 174 6.78 -13.10 -4.84
N MET A 175 7.66 -13.39 -3.89
CA MET A 175 8.98 -12.75 -3.79
C MET A 175 9.93 -13.18 -4.92
N ILE A 176 9.92 -14.47 -5.32
CA ILE A 176 10.79 -15.03 -6.38
C ILE A 176 10.38 -14.53 -7.78
N ALA A 177 9.14 -14.14 -7.98
CA ALA A 177 8.70 -13.56 -9.24
C ALA A 177 9.48 -12.30 -9.67
N GLY A 178 10.37 -11.80 -8.79
CA GLY A 178 11.32 -10.73 -9.12
C GLY A 178 10.70 -9.36 -9.41
N HIS A 179 9.38 -9.27 -9.30
CA HIS A 179 8.63 -8.08 -9.63
C HIS A 179 7.97 -7.52 -8.38
N MET A 180 8.45 -6.37 -7.95
CA MET A 180 7.91 -5.68 -6.78
C MET A 180 6.98 -4.56 -7.21
N PRO A 181 5.64 -4.69 -7.05
CA PRO A 181 4.76 -3.56 -7.28
C PRO A 181 5.06 -2.48 -6.24
N LEU A 182 5.12 -1.24 -6.67
CA LEU A 182 5.20 -0.10 -5.76
C LEU A 182 3.89 0.01 -4.97
N ILE A 183 3.97 0.48 -3.73
CA ILE A 183 2.77 0.79 -2.96
C ILE A 183 2.24 2.17 -3.35
N GLY A 184 0.93 2.36 -3.21
CA GLY A 184 0.30 3.66 -3.40
C GLY A 184 -0.84 3.88 -2.41
N GLU A 185 -1.03 5.14 -2.02
CA GLU A 185 -2.18 5.57 -1.25
C GLU A 185 -2.90 6.69 -2.01
N PHE A 186 -4.21 6.60 -2.07
CA PHE A 186 -5.05 7.52 -2.84
C PHE A 186 -6.22 7.99 -2.00
N LEU A 187 -6.42 9.30 -1.92
CA LEU A 187 -7.60 9.88 -1.30
C LEU A 187 -8.59 10.25 -2.41
N LEU A 188 -9.73 9.58 -2.38
CA LEU A 188 -10.83 9.76 -3.32
C LEU A 188 -11.92 10.61 -2.68
N ASP A 189 -12.52 11.52 -3.44
CA ASP A 189 -13.73 12.19 -3.02
C ASP A 189 -14.97 11.28 -3.13
N ARG A 190 -16.16 11.82 -2.82
CA ARG A 190 -17.43 11.09 -2.90
C ARG A 190 -17.78 10.65 -4.32
N GLU A 191 -17.31 11.34 -5.34
CA GLU A 191 -17.51 11.01 -6.75
C GLU A 191 -16.53 9.94 -7.24
N GLY A 192 -15.52 9.61 -6.43
CA GLY A 192 -14.46 8.66 -6.76
C GLY A 192 -13.33 9.28 -7.58
N THR A 193 -13.17 10.61 -7.51
CA THR A 193 -12.06 11.32 -8.13
C THR A 193 -10.89 11.40 -7.15
N VAL A 194 -9.69 11.12 -7.62
CA VAL A 194 -8.45 11.26 -6.84
C VAL A 194 -8.25 12.74 -6.49
N ARG A 195 -8.08 13.04 -5.21
CA ARG A 195 -7.79 14.39 -4.70
C ARG A 195 -6.38 14.51 -4.16
N TRP A 196 -5.80 13.40 -3.75
CA TRP A 196 -4.42 13.28 -3.33
C TRP A 196 -3.93 11.87 -3.65
N SER A 197 -2.66 11.74 -3.99
CA SER A 197 -2.01 10.47 -4.23
C SER A 197 -0.60 10.48 -3.66
N PHE A 198 -0.18 9.32 -3.22
CA PHE A 198 1.19 9.01 -2.84
C PHE A 198 1.60 7.70 -3.52
N THR A 199 2.79 7.69 -4.09
CA THR A 199 3.44 6.45 -4.55
C THR A 199 4.81 6.39 -3.90
N GLU A 200 5.19 5.24 -3.33
CA GLU A 200 6.54 5.11 -2.76
C GLU A 200 7.60 5.34 -3.83
N ALA A 201 8.73 5.89 -3.40
CA ALA A 201 9.89 6.09 -4.24
C ALA A 201 9.68 7.01 -5.47
N GLU A 202 8.79 8.01 -5.38
CA GLU A 202 8.58 9.01 -6.45
C GLU A 202 9.87 9.78 -6.82
N GLU A 203 10.79 9.92 -5.88
CA GLU A 203 12.07 10.61 -6.09
C GLU A 203 13.15 9.65 -6.61
N GLU A 204 13.06 9.23 -7.86
CA GLU A 204 14.06 8.39 -8.53
C GLU A 204 14.48 7.14 -7.73
N GLY A 205 13.57 6.54 -7.00
CA GLY A 205 13.82 5.35 -6.19
C GLY A 205 14.36 5.61 -4.77
N GLN A 206 14.65 6.85 -4.41
CA GLN A 206 15.33 7.14 -3.12
C GLN A 206 14.50 6.84 -1.87
N ASN A 207 13.18 6.91 -1.97
CA ASN A 207 12.25 6.73 -0.85
C ASN A 207 11.50 5.39 -0.88
N ILE A 208 12.16 4.34 -1.36
CA ILE A 208 11.58 2.99 -1.32
C ILE A 208 11.27 2.59 0.14
N CYS A 209 10.14 1.95 0.36
CA CYS A 209 9.62 1.58 1.68
C CYS A 209 9.12 2.76 2.54
N ARG A 210 9.12 4.00 2.04
CA ARG A 210 8.50 5.13 2.73
C ARG A 210 6.98 4.99 2.70
N ALA A 211 6.32 5.41 3.78
CA ALA A 211 4.89 5.70 3.83
C ALA A 211 4.68 7.22 3.97
N PRO A 212 3.51 7.75 3.58
CA PRO A 212 3.16 9.10 3.94
C PRO A 212 3.07 9.25 5.47
N SER A 213 3.46 10.40 5.96
CA SER A 213 3.34 10.71 7.39
C SER A 213 1.87 10.94 7.77
N ALA A 214 1.58 10.83 9.07
CA ALA A 214 0.27 11.18 9.60
C ALA A 214 -0.14 12.62 9.26
N GLU A 215 0.83 13.55 9.27
CA GLU A 215 0.61 14.96 8.95
C GLU A 215 0.23 15.14 7.47
N GLU A 216 0.94 14.48 6.54
CA GLU A 216 0.63 14.50 5.11
C GLU A 216 -0.80 13.98 4.85
N LEU A 217 -1.16 12.84 5.44
CA LEU A 217 -2.50 12.26 5.30
C LEU A 217 -3.59 13.13 5.90
N MET A 218 -3.39 13.68 7.09
CA MET A 218 -4.37 14.55 7.75
C MET A 218 -4.52 15.91 7.06
N SER A 219 -3.45 16.44 6.46
CA SER A 219 -3.50 17.63 5.60
C SER A 219 -4.33 17.37 4.34
N ALA A 220 -4.06 16.27 3.63
CA ALA A 220 -4.84 15.87 2.46
C ALA A 220 -6.32 15.65 2.81
N ALA A 221 -6.59 14.94 3.91
CA ALA A 221 -7.95 14.69 4.41
C ALA A 221 -8.74 15.98 4.66
N SER A 222 -8.08 17.00 5.19
CA SER A 222 -8.74 18.29 5.47
C SER A 222 -9.21 19.02 4.21
N GLN A 223 -8.57 18.79 3.08
CA GLN A 223 -8.94 19.39 1.79
C GLN A 223 -10.19 18.74 1.19
N VAL A 224 -10.47 17.47 1.51
CA VAL A 224 -11.58 16.69 0.93
C VAL A 224 -12.82 16.72 1.82
N ALA A 225 -12.66 16.82 3.13
CA ALA A 225 -13.76 16.84 4.10
C ALA A 225 -14.71 18.05 3.94
N HIS A 226 -14.30 19.08 3.22
CA HIS A 226 -15.08 20.32 3.00
C HIS A 226 -15.72 20.41 1.59
N GLN A 227 -15.62 19.37 0.77
CA GLN A 227 -16.27 19.23 -0.53
C GLN A 227 -17.44 18.26 -0.42
#